data_4ea23cb6249fe7cf94de813135506780
#
_entry.id   4ea23cb6249fe7cf94de813135506780
#
_cell.length_a   1.000
_cell.length_b   1.000
_cell.length_c   1.000
_cell.angle_alpha   90.00
_cell.angle_beta   90.00
_cell.angle_gamma   90.00
#
_symmetry.space_group_name_H-M   'P 1'
#
loop_
_entity.id
_entity.type
_entity.pdbx_description
1 polymer ?
#
loop_
_entity_poly.entity_id
_entity_poly.type
_entity_poly.pdbx_seq_one_letter_code
_entity_poly.pdbx_strand_id
1 'polypeptide(L)'
;MHFSARIWLTGVLAGAAWSPAQAHAVLVDSQPAAAATVPAGMVALRLRYNSRIDRARSRISLLHAGAADTVLLIGDDDPPDVLTTRVVLKAGAYTLRWQVLAIDGHITRGDLLFTVAPAAK
;
A
#
# COMPACT_ATOMS: atom_id res chain seq x y z
N MET A 1 6.89 -62.10 -18.18
CA MET A 1 6.74 -61.62 -17.98
C MET A 1 6.91 -60.45 -17.76
N HIS A 2 6.96 -59.99 -17.77
CA HIS A 2 6.91 -59.05 -17.58
C HIS A 2 6.95 -58.01 -17.24
N PHE A 3 7.01 -57.38 -17.16
CA PHE A 3 6.95 -56.46 -16.89
C PHE A 3 7.00 -55.41 -16.67
N SER A 4 6.94 -54.83 -16.72
CA SER A 4 6.82 -54.10 -16.57
C SER A 4 6.95 -53.04 -16.16
N ALA A 5 6.99 -52.44 -15.97
CA ALA A 5 6.98 -51.57 -15.54
C ALA A 5 6.99 -50.48 -15.42
N ARG A 6 6.98 -50.17 -15.41
CA ARG A 6 6.80 -49.15 -15.30
C ARG A 6 6.92 -48.08 -14.95
N ILE A 7 7.07 -47.30 -14.81
CA ILE A 7 7.17 -46.39 -14.47
C ILE A 7 7.04 -45.39 -14.27
N TRP A 8 6.95 -44.97 -14.19
CA TRP A 8 6.68 -44.01 -14.04
C TRP A 8 6.94 -43.00 -13.67
N LEU A 9 7.04 -42.41 -13.54
CA LEU A 9 7.18 -41.51 -13.21
C LEU A 9 6.95 -40.57 -13.03
N THR A 10 6.85 -40.25 -12.92
CA THR A 10 6.49 -39.46 -12.84
C THR A 10 6.63 -38.46 -12.36
N GLY A 11 6.71 -37.70 -12.12
CA GLY A 11 6.73 -36.85 -11.73
C GLY A 11 6.71 -35.80 -11.65
N VAL A 12 6.62 -35.34 -11.50
CA VAL A 12 6.42 -34.45 -11.41
C VAL A 12 6.47 -33.44 -11.17
N LEU A 13 6.66 -32.92 -11.12
CA LEU A 13 6.70 -32.02 -10.90
C LEU A 13 6.43 -31.14 -10.59
N ALA A 14 6.35 -30.78 -10.48
CA ALA A 14 5.94 -30.12 -10.28
C ALA A 14 6.13 -29.14 -9.87
N GLY A 15 6.18 -28.70 -9.70
CA GLY A 15 6.11 -27.86 -9.34
C GLY A 15 6.21 -26.90 -9.25
N ALA A 16 6.50 -26.65 -9.15
CA ALA A 16 6.55 -25.76 -9.02
C ALA A 16 6.30 -24.71 -9.24
N ALA A 17 5.82 -24.60 -9.56
CA ALA A 17 5.20 -23.67 -9.87
C ALA A 17 5.12 -22.66 -8.99
N TRP A 18 5.48 -22.48 -8.28
CA TRP A 18 5.22 -21.49 -7.55
C TRP A 18 5.75 -20.33 -8.08
N SER A 19 4.99 -19.35 -8.10
CA SER A 19 5.43 -18.11 -8.50
C SER A 19 6.50 -17.71 -7.54
N PRO A 20 7.50 -17.11 -8.00
CA PRO A 20 8.47 -16.57 -7.14
C PRO A 20 7.80 -15.60 -6.21
N ALA A 21 8.27 -15.53 -5.07
CA ALA A 21 7.75 -14.61 -4.13
C ALA A 21 7.73 -13.26 -4.76
N GLN A 22 6.57 -12.69 -4.80
CA GLN A 22 6.45 -11.38 -5.33
C GLN A 22 6.91 -10.42 -4.27
N ALA A 23 7.82 -9.57 -4.63
CA ALA A 23 8.28 -8.55 -3.73
C ALA A 23 7.50 -7.26 -3.92
N HIS A 24 6.32 -7.34 -4.53
CA HIS A 24 5.49 -6.16 -4.64
C HIS A 24 5.10 -5.66 -3.27
N ALA A 25 5.19 -4.37 -3.08
CA ALA A 25 4.74 -3.76 -1.85
C ALA A 25 3.22 -3.77 -1.83
N VAL A 26 2.66 -4.48 -0.87
CA VAL A 26 1.23 -4.52 -0.66
C VAL A 26 0.92 -3.74 0.60
N LEU A 27 -0.07 -2.85 0.52
CA LEU A 27 -0.52 -2.12 1.70
C LEU A 27 -1.23 -3.10 2.61
N VAL A 28 -0.70 -3.27 3.82
CA VAL A 28 -1.25 -4.24 4.76
C VAL A 28 -1.96 -3.58 5.93
N ASP A 29 -1.72 -2.30 6.16
CA ASP A 29 -2.36 -1.58 7.25
C ASP A 29 -2.31 -0.09 6.97
N SER A 30 -3.33 0.64 7.39
CA SER A 30 -3.38 2.09 7.19
C SER A 30 -4.12 2.78 8.33
N GLN A 31 -3.74 4.03 8.56
CA GLN A 31 -4.47 4.98 9.39
C GLN A 31 -4.61 6.28 8.60
N PRO A 32 -5.81 6.73 8.36
CA PRO A 32 -7.09 6.11 8.71
C PRO A 32 -7.27 4.80 7.96
N ALA A 33 -8.10 3.92 8.50
CA ALA A 33 -8.48 2.72 7.78
C ALA A 33 -9.35 3.11 6.57
N ALA A 34 -9.43 2.23 5.59
CA ALA A 34 -10.27 2.46 4.43
C ALA A 34 -11.71 2.72 4.86
N ALA A 35 -12.33 3.74 4.28
CA ALA A 35 -13.69 4.16 4.56
C ALA A 35 -13.92 4.68 5.98
N ALA A 36 -12.88 4.92 6.73
CA ALA A 36 -13.00 5.47 8.08
C ALA A 36 -13.37 6.94 8.04
N THR A 37 -13.89 7.42 9.16
CA THR A 37 -14.17 8.83 9.38
C THR A 37 -13.29 9.33 10.51
N VAL A 38 -12.61 10.43 10.28
CA VAL A 38 -11.70 11.02 11.28
C VAL A 38 -12.11 12.48 11.52
N PRO A 39 -11.74 13.04 12.67
CA PRO A 39 -12.06 14.45 12.96
C PRO A 39 -11.26 15.40 12.09
N ALA A 40 -11.85 16.56 11.80
CA ALA A 40 -11.16 17.62 11.08
C ALA A 40 -10.01 18.18 11.94
N GLY A 41 -9.05 18.77 11.26
CA GLY A 41 -7.85 19.32 11.85
C GLY A 41 -6.63 18.58 11.36
N MET A 42 -5.64 18.44 12.21
CA MET A 42 -4.43 17.73 11.85
C MET A 42 -4.72 16.22 11.74
N VAL A 43 -4.58 15.68 10.56
CA VAL A 43 -4.77 14.25 10.30
C VAL A 43 -3.42 13.60 10.08
N ALA A 44 -3.13 12.60 10.88
CA ALA A 44 -1.93 11.80 10.72
C ALA A 44 -2.26 10.62 9.82
N LEU A 45 -1.48 10.45 8.78
CA LEU A 45 -1.67 9.37 7.81
C LEU A 45 -0.49 8.41 7.94
N ARG A 46 -0.79 7.13 7.98
CA ARG A 46 0.23 6.10 8.12
C ARG A 46 -0.11 4.94 7.23
N LEU A 47 0.82 4.55 6.38
CA LEU A 47 0.67 3.42 5.47
C LEU A 47 1.77 2.42 5.75
N ARG A 48 1.40 1.18 6.03
CA ARG A 48 2.38 0.12 6.27
C ARG A 48 2.25 -0.94 5.20
N TYR A 49 3.39 -1.34 4.67
CA TYR A 49 3.49 -2.29 3.57
C TYR A 49 4.13 -3.58 4.04
N ASN A 50 4.01 -4.61 3.22
CA ASN A 50 4.61 -5.92 3.53
C ASN A 50 6.06 -6.02 3.06
N SER A 51 6.64 -4.95 2.57
CA SER A 51 8.03 -4.94 2.15
C SER A 51 8.63 -3.56 2.35
N ARG A 52 9.94 -3.48 2.24
CA ARG A 52 10.66 -2.22 2.38
C ARG A 52 10.37 -1.33 1.19
N ILE A 53 10.25 -0.05 1.46
CA ILE A 53 9.87 0.95 0.48
C ILE A 53 11.03 1.92 0.26
N ASP A 54 11.29 2.26 -0.99
CA ASP A 54 12.20 3.35 -1.31
C ASP A 54 11.43 4.65 -1.13
N ARG A 55 11.59 5.24 0.03
CA ARG A 55 10.80 6.41 0.44
C ARG A 55 11.05 7.60 -0.48
N ALA A 56 12.29 7.80 -0.90
CA ALA A 56 12.65 8.95 -1.73
C ALA A 56 11.98 8.87 -3.11
N ARG A 57 11.62 7.68 -3.56
CA ARG A 57 10.99 7.49 -4.86
C ARG A 57 9.52 7.10 -4.74
N SER A 58 8.95 7.30 -3.58
CA SER A 58 7.53 7.02 -3.34
C SER A 58 6.78 8.34 -3.19
N ARG A 59 5.47 8.30 -3.40
CA ARG A 59 4.65 9.50 -3.41
C ARG A 59 3.30 9.22 -2.79
N ILE A 60 2.82 10.19 -2.03
CA ILE A 60 1.46 10.20 -1.50
C ILE A 60 0.81 11.48 -1.99
N SER A 61 -0.36 11.37 -2.59
CA SER A 61 -1.14 12.51 -3.04
C SER A 61 -2.51 12.47 -2.40
N LEU A 62 -3.05 13.64 -2.12
CA LEU A 62 -4.39 13.77 -1.57
C LEU A 62 -5.29 14.37 -2.63
N LEU A 63 -6.40 13.70 -2.89
CA LEU A 63 -7.41 14.15 -3.85
C LEU A 63 -8.67 14.52 -3.11
N HIS A 64 -9.26 15.62 -3.53
CA HIS A 64 -10.47 16.13 -2.93
C HIS A 64 -11.30 16.77 -4.05
N ALA A 65 -12.57 16.44 -4.13
CA ALA A 65 -13.41 16.90 -5.21
C ALA A 65 -13.38 18.43 -5.33
N GLY A 66 -13.23 18.93 -6.54
CA GLY A 66 -13.22 20.36 -6.80
C GLY A 66 -11.90 21.05 -6.50
N ALA A 67 -10.87 20.31 -6.13
CA ALA A 67 -9.56 20.89 -5.82
C ALA A 67 -8.47 20.16 -6.60
N ALA A 68 -7.35 20.82 -6.77
CA ALA A 68 -6.19 20.20 -7.38
C ALA A 68 -5.60 19.15 -6.42
N ASP A 69 -4.98 18.13 -6.98
CA ASP A 69 -4.28 17.13 -6.18
C ASP A 69 -3.13 17.78 -5.42
N THR A 70 -2.92 17.34 -4.20
CA THR A 70 -1.84 17.84 -3.35
C THR A 70 -0.87 16.70 -3.08
N VAL A 71 0.40 16.91 -3.40
CA VAL A 71 1.45 15.96 -3.04
C VAL A 71 1.85 16.23 -1.59
N LEU A 72 1.83 15.19 -0.77
CA LEU A 72 2.12 15.33 0.65
C LEU A 72 3.58 14.98 0.93
N LEU A 73 4.14 15.64 1.92
CA LEU A 73 5.49 15.35 2.36
C LEU A 73 5.50 14.05 3.15
N ILE A 74 6.42 13.17 2.81
CA ILE A 74 6.56 11.89 3.50
C ILE A 74 7.61 12.04 4.59
N GLY A 75 7.29 11.54 5.77
CA GLY A 75 8.23 11.56 6.89
C GLY A 75 9.49 10.77 6.57
N ASP A 76 10.59 11.14 7.18
CA ASP A 76 11.90 10.56 6.89
C ASP A 76 12.46 9.74 8.06
N ASP A 77 11.69 9.53 9.10
CA ASP A 77 12.16 8.84 10.30
C ASP A 77 11.27 7.66 10.66
N ASP A 78 10.74 6.98 9.66
CA ASP A 78 9.84 5.85 9.86
C ASP A 78 10.56 4.53 9.63
N PRO A 79 9.99 3.42 10.13
CA PRO A 79 10.49 2.11 9.73
C PRO A 79 10.50 1.96 8.21
N PRO A 80 11.35 1.09 7.66
CA PRO A 80 11.52 1.02 6.21
C PRO A 80 10.30 0.52 5.43
N ASP A 81 9.30 -0.03 6.09
CA ASP A 81 8.06 -0.48 5.47
C ASP A 81 6.89 0.45 5.71
N VAL A 82 7.14 1.66 6.23
CA VAL A 82 6.08 2.57 6.65
C VAL A 82 6.28 3.93 6.01
N LEU A 83 5.19 4.50 5.52
CA LEU A 83 5.15 5.90 5.11
C LEU A 83 4.20 6.66 6.01
N THR A 84 4.63 7.81 6.49
CA THR A 84 3.77 8.69 7.27
C THR A 84 3.75 10.07 6.67
N THR A 85 2.66 10.78 6.92
CA THR A 85 2.53 12.18 6.59
C THR A 85 1.50 12.81 7.51
N ARG A 86 1.44 14.12 7.53
CA ARG A 86 0.44 14.86 8.28
C ARG A 86 -0.09 15.98 7.42
N VAL A 87 -1.36 16.25 7.57
CA VAL A 87 -2.00 17.29 6.77
C VAL A 87 -3.18 17.82 7.56
N VAL A 88 -3.42 19.12 7.46
CA VAL A 88 -4.59 19.76 8.06
C VAL A 88 -5.72 19.66 7.06
N LEU A 89 -6.84 19.05 7.46
CA LEU A 89 -7.96 18.81 6.58
C LEU A 89 -9.25 19.34 7.16
N LYS A 90 -10.07 19.88 6.29
CA LYS A 90 -11.45 20.28 6.59
C LYS A 90 -12.36 19.09 6.34
N ALA A 91 -13.60 19.21 6.83
CA ALA A 91 -14.61 18.18 6.58
C ALA A 91 -14.77 17.92 5.09
N GLY A 92 -14.92 16.68 4.73
CA GLY A 92 -15.11 16.26 3.36
C GLY A 92 -14.66 14.85 3.09
N ALA A 93 -14.83 14.43 1.86
CA ALA A 93 -14.39 13.11 1.42
C ALA A 93 -13.07 13.26 0.69
N TYR A 94 -12.15 12.38 1.01
CA TYR A 94 -10.79 12.43 0.46
C TYR A 94 -10.38 11.08 -0.08
N THR A 95 -9.52 11.12 -1.09
CA THR A 95 -8.83 9.94 -1.58
C THR A 95 -7.34 10.15 -1.36
N LEU A 96 -6.73 9.23 -0.64
CA LEU A 96 -5.29 9.19 -0.50
C LEU A 96 -4.75 8.26 -1.57
N ARG A 97 -4.04 8.82 -2.52
CA ARG A 97 -3.47 8.04 -3.61
C ARG A 97 -2.00 7.85 -3.34
N TRP A 98 -1.57 6.61 -3.32
CA TRP A 98 -0.17 6.33 -3.03
C TRP A 98 0.47 5.60 -4.21
N GLN A 99 1.75 5.87 -4.40
CA GLN A 99 2.58 5.16 -5.34
C GLN A 99 3.89 4.88 -4.64
N VAL A 100 4.23 3.62 -4.52
CA VAL A 100 5.44 3.24 -3.80
C VAL A 100 6.33 2.41 -4.70
N LEU A 101 7.64 2.62 -4.53
CA LEU A 101 8.66 1.81 -5.16
C LEU A 101 9.17 0.84 -4.11
N ALA A 102 8.94 -0.44 -4.33
CA ALA A 102 9.47 -1.47 -3.45
C ALA A 102 10.98 -1.59 -3.65
N ILE A 103 11.64 -2.13 -2.66
CA ILE A 103 13.11 -2.22 -2.70
C ILE A 103 13.59 -3.08 -3.86
N ASP A 104 12.74 -3.95 -4.40
CA ASP A 104 13.09 -4.78 -5.56
C ASP A 104 12.89 -4.06 -6.90
N GLY A 105 12.47 -2.79 -6.88
CA GLY A 105 12.29 -2.00 -8.09
C GLY A 105 10.90 -2.02 -8.69
N HIS A 106 9.94 -2.72 -8.09
CA HIS A 106 8.57 -2.72 -8.59
C HIS A 106 7.76 -1.57 -8.00
N ILE A 107 6.93 -0.97 -8.83
CA ILE A 107 6.04 0.13 -8.42
C ILE A 107 4.65 -0.42 -8.23
N THR A 108 4.02 -0.08 -7.11
CA THR A 108 2.61 -0.36 -6.89
C THR A 108 1.88 0.92 -6.53
N ARG A 109 0.58 0.95 -6.82
CA ARG A 109 -0.27 2.11 -6.60
C ARG A 109 -1.56 1.67 -5.97
N GLY A 110 -2.19 2.58 -5.26
CA GLY A 110 -3.51 2.31 -4.70
C GLY A 110 -4.17 3.58 -4.22
N ASP A 111 -5.44 3.47 -3.95
CA ASP A 111 -6.24 4.55 -3.40
C ASP A 111 -6.85 4.10 -2.09
N LEU A 112 -6.86 5.02 -1.15
CA LEU A 112 -7.49 4.82 0.15
C LEU A 112 -8.48 5.95 0.35
N LEU A 113 -9.75 5.60 0.48
CA LEU A 113 -10.80 6.60 0.67
C LEU A 113 -11.09 6.73 2.15
N PHE A 114 -11.26 7.97 2.61
CA PHE A 114 -11.68 8.24 3.98
C PHE A 114 -12.44 9.55 4.01
N THR A 115 -13.11 9.77 5.12
CA THR A 115 -13.93 10.97 5.32
C THR A 115 -13.42 11.73 6.53
N VAL A 116 -13.45 13.04 6.43
CA VAL A 116 -13.16 13.93 7.56
C VAL A 116 -14.47 14.55 8.01
N ALA A 117 -14.78 14.33 9.27
CA ALA A 117 -16.00 14.87 9.85
C ALA A 117 -15.79 16.34 10.25
N PRO A 118 -16.87 17.12 10.35
CA PRO A 118 -16.73 18.49 10.84
C PRO A 118 -16.08 18.52 12.21
N ALA A 119 -15.37 19.60 12.47
CA ALA A 119 -14.73 19.77 13.77
C ALA A 119 -15.78 19.78 14.87
N ALA A 120 -15.45 19.14 15.98
CA ALA A 120 -16.30 19.18 17.15
C ALA A 120 -16.35 20.59 17.72
N LYS A 121 -17.47 20.93 18.31
CA LYS A 121 -17.63 22.26 18.92
C LYS A 121 -17.32 22.22 20.38
#